data_db0a8ed05583c4ae22defdea707f0a52
#
_entry.id   db0a8ed05583c4ae22defdea707f0a52
#
_cell.length_a   1.000
_cell.length_b   1.000
_cell.length_c   1.000
_cell.angle_alpha   90.00
_cell.angle_beta   90.00
_cell.angle_gamma   90.00
#
_symmetry.space_group_name_H-M   'P 1'
#
loop_
_entity.id
_entity.type
_entity.pdbx_description
1 polymer ?
#
loop_
_entity_poly.entity_id
_entity_poly.type
_entity_poly.pdbx_seq_one_letter_code
_entity_poly.pdbx_strand_id
1 'polypeptide(L)'
;MKNDINRLLEQSKKEAIKWLNYPIESNYKDEINTLLKEGNEENLIESFHKKLEFGTGGIRGIIGVGSNKINKYTIGLATQGLSNYLKIKFQSNISTAIAYDSRKFSREFAMFTAKIFSANKIKTFVF
;
A
#
# COMPACT_ATOMS: atom_id res chain seq x y z
N MET A 1 -22.50 -17.74 -6.74
CA MET A 1 -22.11 -16.44 -7.29
C MET A 1 -22.54 -15.27 -6.43
N LYS A 2 -23.82 -15.08 -6.18
CA LYS A 2 -24.31 -14.00 -5.29
C LYS A 2 -23.68 -14.04 -3.89
N ASN A 3 -23.53 -15.24 -3.32
CA ASN A 3 -22.94 -15.42 -1.99
C ASN A 3 -21.47 -15.05 -1.94
N ASP A 4 -20.72 -15.30 -3.03
CA ASP A 4 -19.30 -14.96 -3.11
C ASP A 4 -19.09 -13.45 -3.21
N ILE A 5 -19.92 -12.77 -4.02
CA ILE A 5 -19.88 -11.31 -4.16
C ILE A 5 -20.25 -10.64 -2.83
N ASN A 6 -21.29 -11.14 -2.16
CA ASN A 6 -21.71 -10.61 -0.86
C ASN A 6 -20.62 -10.80 0.20
N ARG A 7 -19.91 -11.93 0.17
CA ARG A 7 -18.81 -12.19 1.10
C ARG A 7 -17.63 -11.24 0.82
N LEU A 8 -17.29 -11.06 -0.45
CA LEU A 8 -16.24 -10.11 -0.83
C LEU A 8 -16.60 -8.68 -0.42
N LEU A 9 -17.86 -8.30 -0.60
CA LEU A 9 -18.34 -6.98 -0.21
C LEU A 9 -18.23 -6.78 1.31
N GLU A 10 -18.65 -7.76 2.10
CA GLU A 10 -18.57 -7.67 3.57
C GLU A 10 -17.12 -7.61 4.04
N GLN A 11 -16.24 -8.42 3.46
CA GLN A 11 -14.80 -8.38 3.78
C GLN A 11 -14.19 -7.03 3.42
N SER A 12 -14.56 -6.49 2.26
CA SER A 12 -14.06 -5.20 1.79
C SER A 12 -14.54 -4.06 2.69
N LYS A 13 -15.79 -4.10 3.14
CA LYS A 13 -16.32 -3.12 4.11
C LYS A 13 -15.55 -3.16 5.42
N LYS A 14 -15.28 -4.35 5.94
CA LYS A 14 -14.51 -4.52 7.19
C LYS A 14 -13.11 -3.92 7.05
N GLU A 15 -12.44 -4.20 5.96
CA GLU A 15 -11.09 -3.67 5.71
C GLU A 15 -11.11 -2.14 5.56
N ALA A 16 -12.09 -1.61 4.84
CA ALA A 16 -12.25 -0.16 4.68
C ALA A 16 -12.48 0.53 6.03
N ILE A 17 -13.34 -0.01 6.87
CA ILE A 17 -13.61 0.52 8.20
C ILE A 17 -12.37 0.44 9.08
N LYS A 18 -11.60 -0.65 8.97
CA LYS A 18 -10.34 -0.81 9.67
C LYS A 18 -9.36 0.31 9.30
N TRP A 19 -9.27 0.66 8.01
CA TRP A 19 -8.44 1.76 7.55
C TRP A 19 -8.87 3.11 8.13
N LEU A 20 -10.17 3.34 8.26
CA LEU A 20 -10.69 4.58 8.87
C LEU A 20 -10.24 4.76 10.32
N ASN A 21 -9.93 3.67 11.01
CA ASN A 21 -9.46 3.70 12.40
C ASN A 21 -7.95 3.92 12.53
N TYR A 22 -7.21 3.92 11.41
CA TYR A 22 -5.78 4.23 11.41
C TYR A 22 -5.55 5.74 11.28
N PRO A 23 -4.39 6.25 11.71
CA PRO A 23 -4.07 7.68 11.58
C PRO A 23 -3.64 8.03 10.16
N ILE A 24 -4.50 7.75 9.19
CA ILE A 24 -4.27 8.10 7.79
C ILE A 24 -4.75 9.53 7.51
N GLU A 25 -4.27 10.10 6.41
CA GLU A 25 -4.63 11.47 6.04
C GLU A 25 -6.12 11.61 5.75
N SER A 26 -6.67 12.81 6.02
CA SER A 26 -8.11 13.07 5.89
C SER A 26 -8.64 12.86 4.48
N ASN A 27 -7.84 13.18 3.46
CA ASN A 27 -8.25 12.95 2.08
C ASN A 27 -8.46 11.47 1.76
N TYR A 28 -7.63 10.58 2.33
CA TYR A 28 -7.84 9.14 2.21
C TYR A 28 -9.11 8.69 2.93
N LYS A 29 -9.36 9.23 4.12
CA LYS A 29 -10.58 8.93 4.87
C LYS A 29 -11.83 9.36 4.10
N ASP A 30 -11.79 10.52 3.47
CA ASP A 30 -12.90 11.03 2.67
C ASP A 30 -13.20 10.10 1.48
N GLU A 31 -12.17 9.64 0.80
CA GLU A 31 -12.34 8.69 -0.31
C GLU A 31 -12.88 7.35 0.16
N ILE A 32 -12.42 6.84 1.30
CA ILE A 32 -12.95 5.59 1.88
C ILE A 32 -14.42 5.74 2.22
N ASN A 33 -14.80 6.86 2.83
CA ASN A 33 -16.20 7.12 3.15
C ASN A 33 -17.07 7.18 1.89
N THR A 34 -16.54 7.74 0.80
CA THR A 34 -17.22 7.74 -0.49
C THR A 34 -17.41 6.32 -1.03
N LEU A 35 -16.38 5.49 -0.93
CA LEU A 35 -16.46 4.09 -1.36
C LEU A 35 -17.46 3.27 -0.54
N LEU A 36 -17.69 3.63 0.70
CA LEU A 36 -18.64 2.95 1.58
C LEU A 36 -20.10 3.32 1.31
N LYS A 37 -20.36 4.33 0.48
CA LYS A 37 -21.72 4.73 0.12
C LYS A 37 -22.35 3.74 -0.85
N GLU A 38 -23.69 3.66 -0.81
CA GLU A 38 -24.45 2.85 -1.76
C GLU A 38 -24.11 3.24 -3.21
N GLY A 39 -24.04 2.25 -4.08
CA GLY A 39 -23.73 2.41 -5.49
C GLY A 39 -22.25 2.30 -5.82
N ASN A 40 -21.37 2.19 -4.83
CA ASN A 40 -19.92 2.10 -5.01
C ASN A 40 -19.35 0.72 -4.67
N GLU A 41 -20.18 -0.30 -4.59
CA GLU A 41 -19.80 -1.64 -4.13
C GLU A 41 -18.68 -2.26 -4.97
N GLU A 42 -18.76 -2.12 -6.28
CA GLU A 42 -17.71 -2.62 -7.18
C GLU A 42 -16.36 -1.98 -6.90
N ASN A 43 -16.34 -0.67 -6.78
CA ASN A 43 -15.12 0.08 -6.49
C ASN A 43 -14.57 -0.24 -5.11
N LEU A 44 -15.45 -0.43 -4.14
CA LEU A 44 -15.06 -0.81 -2.78
C LEU A 44 -14.38 -2.18 -2.78
N ILE A 45 -14.97 -3.16 -3.47
CA ILE A 45 -14.39 -4.50 -3.58
C ILE A 45 -13.03 -4.43 -4.27
N GLU A 46 -12.94 -3.73 -5.39
CA GLU A 46 -11.68 -3.58 -6.12
C GLU A 46 -10.58 -3.00 -5.23
N SER A 47 -10.92 -2.03 -4.40
CA SER A 47 -9.96 -1.34 -3.55
C SER A 47 -9.53 -2.13 -2.31
N PHE A 48 -10.41 -2.98 -1.76
CA PHE A 48 -10.19 -3.57 -0.44
C PHE A 48 -10.36 -5.08 -0.36
N HIS A 49 -10.66 -5.78 -1.45
CA HIS A 49 -10.94 -7.22 -1.36
C HIS A 49 -9.70 -8.06 -1.04
N LYS A 50 -8.51 -7.53 -1.26
CA LYS A 50 -7.26 -8.21 -0.95
C LYS A 50 -6.16 -7.17 -0.70
N LYS A 51 -4.98 -7.65 -0.31
CA LYS A 51 -3.78 -6.83 -0.18
C LYS A 51 -2.97 -6.93 -1.47
N LEU A 52 -2.19 -5.88 -1.76
CA LEU A 52 -1.23 -5.92 -2.85
C LEU A 52 -0.24 -7.06 -2.63
N GLU A 53 0.05 -7.77 -3.70
CA GLU A 53 0.99 -8.89 -3.68
C GLU A 53 2.21 -8.58 -4.54
N PHE A 54 3.36 -9.14 -4.13
CA PHE A 54 4.55 -9.14 -4.96
C PHE A 54 4.37 -10.17 -6.07
N GLY A 55 4.37 -9.72 -7.32
CA GLY A 55 4.44 -10.58 -8.47
C GLY A 55 5.89 -10.89 -8.84
N THR A 56 6.09 -11.61 -9.94
CA THR A 56 7.42 -11.98 -10.44
C THR A 56 8.27 -10.75 -10.78
N GLY A 57 7.64 -9.66 -11.21
CA GLY A 57 8.32 -8.41 -11.57
C GLY A 57 8.16 -7.31 -10.52
N GLY A 58 7.79 -7.66 -9.28
CA GLY A 58 7.59 -6.69 -8.21
C GLY A 58 6.12 -6.42 -7.91
N ILE A 59 5.83 -5.31 -7.25
CA ILE A 59 4.46 -4.91 -6.93
C ILE A 59 3.85 -4.18 -8.13
N ARG A 60 2.67 -4.61 -8.55
CA ARG A 60 1.89 -3.94 -9.59
C ARG A 60 0.48 -3.68 -9.09
N GLY A 61 -0.05 -2.52 -9.45
CA GLY A 61 -1.40 -2.14 -9.06
C GLY A 61 -1.75 -0.76 -9.59
N ILE A 62 -3.01 -0.40 -9.38
CA ILE A 62 -3.52 0.90 -9.75
C ILE A 62 -3.31 1.86 -8.57
N ILE A 63 -2.91 3.09 -8.85
CA ILE A 63 -2.77 4.13 -7.83
C ILE A 63 -4.17 4.48 -7.32
N GLY A 64 -4.33 4.47 -6.01
CA GLY A 64 -5.60 4.80 -5.38
C GLY A 64 -5.64 4.42 -3.92
N VAL A 65 -6.78 4.66 -3.30
CA VAL A 65 -7.01 4.33 -1.90
C VAL A 65 -7.42 2.87 -1.76
N GLY A 66 -6.87 2.19 -0.77
CA GLY A 66 -7.22 0.83 -0.43
C GLY A 66 -6.04 -0.12 -0.36
N SER A 67 -6.26 -1.25 0.29
CA SER A 67 -5.22 -2.27 0.50
C SER A 67 -4.76 -2.94 -0.79
N ASN A 68 -5.61 -2.93 -1.83
CA ASN A 68 -5.29 -3.51 -3.14
C ASN A 68 -4.82 -2.46 -4.15
N LYS A 69 -4.55 -1.25 -3.70
CA LYS A 69 -4.11 -0.13 -4.55
C LYS A 69 -2.69 0.30 -4.17
N ILE A 70 -2.02 1.00 -5.09
CA ILE A 70 -0.74 1.61 -4.81
C ILE A 70 -0.99 2.98 -4.19
N ASN A 71 -0.53 3.16 -2.96
CA ASN A 71 -0.55 4.41 -2.23
C ASN A 71 0.60 4.40 -1.23
N LYS A 72 0.82 5.51 -0.56
CA LYS A 72 1.94 5.59 0.39
C LYS A 72 1.84 4.58 1.54
N TYR A 73 0.63 4.19 1.94
CA TYR A 73 0.45 3.22 3.02
C TYR A 73 0.79 1.80 2.58
N THR A 74 0.36 1.39 1.38
CA THR A 74 0.69 0.06 0.85
C THR A 74 2.17 -0.03 0.48
N ILE A 75 2.75 1.03 -0.06
CA ILE A 75 4.20 1.11 -0.30
C ILE A 75 4.96 1.08 1.02
N GLY A 76 4.47 1.79 2.03
CA GLY A 76 5.07 1.81 3.36
C GLY A 76 5.11 0.44 4.00
N LEU A 77 4.01 -0.29 3.95
CA LEU A 77 3.94 -1.65 4.49
C LEU A 77 4.91 -2.59 3.74
N ALA A 78 4.97 -2.50 2.42
CA ALA A 78 5.88 -3.30 1.61
C ALA A 78 7.34 -2.99 1.94
N THR A 79 7.67 -1.71 2.09
CA THR A 79 9.02 -1.27 2.45
C THR A 79 9.41 -1.74 3.84
N GLN A 80 8.50 -1.66 4.81
CA GLN A 80 8.76 -2.15 6.16
C GLN A 80 8.98 -3.66 6.16
N GLY A 81 8.17 -4.41 5.42
CA GLY A 81 8.34 -5.86 5.27
C GLY A 81 9.70 -6.20 4.67
N LEU A 82 10.11 -5.50 3.62
CA LEU A 82 11.41 -5.68 3.01
C LEU A 82 12.54 -5.32 3.98
N SER A 83 12.39 -4.23 4.72
CA SER A 83 13.36 -3.81 5.75
C SER A 83 13.57 -4.91 6.80
N ASN A 84 12.47 -5.49 7.28
CA ASN A 84 12.52 -6.59 8.24
C ASN A 84 13.25 -7.80 7.67
N TYR A 85 12.94 -8.16 6.44
CA TYR A 85 13.60 -9.28 5.75
C TYR A 85 15.10 -9.05 5.60
N LEU A 86 15.50 -7.85 5.17
CA LEU A 86 16.91 -7.51 4.98
C LEU A 86 17.70 -7.55 6.28
N LYS A 87 17.10 -7.10 7.38
CA LYS A 87 17.74 -7.16 8.71
C LYS A 87 17.97 -8.59 9.16
N ILE A 88 17.04 -9.49 8.90
CA ILE A 88 17.17 -10.90 9.24
C ILE A 88 18.27 -11.54 8.39
N LYS A 89 18.28 -11.25 7.09
CA LYS A 89 19.18 -11.91 6.15
C LYS A 89 20.63 -11.42 6.25
N PHE A 90 20.85 -10.12 6.40
CA PHE A 90 22.20 -9.53 6.34
C PHE A 90 22.73 -9.05 7.69
N GLN A 91 21.89 -8.86 8.67
CA GLN A 91 22.19 -8.51 10.05
C GLN A 91 22.86 -7.13 10.25
N SER A 92 23.81 -6.72 9.40
CA SER A 92 24.49 -5.42 9.51
C SER A 92 24.95 -4.88 8.17
N ASN A 93 25.27 -3.58 8.14
CA ASN A 93 25.79 -2.88 6.94
C ASN A 93 24.88 -3.01 5.72
N ILE A 94 23.58 -2.87 5.94
CA ILE A 94 22.57 -2.98 4.87
C ILE A 94 22.49 -1.65 4.14
N SER A 95 22.53 -1.70 2.82
CA SER A 95 22.24 -0.55 1.98
C SER A 95 21.26 -0.92 0.87
N THR A 96 20.50 0.06 0.42
CA THR A 96 19.54 -0.08 -0.67
C THR A 96 19.72 1.04 -1.67
N ALA A 97 19.27 0.82 -2.89
CA ALA A 97 19.26 1.83 -3.94
C ALA A 97 17.86 1.91 -4.52
N ILE A 98 17.38 3.12 -4.74
CA ILE A 98 16.05 3.36 -5.29
C ILE A 98 16.22 4.16 -6.58
N ALA A 99 15.61 3.66 -7.66
CA ALA A 99 15.47 4.40 -8.90
C ALA A 99 13.98 4.64 -9.16
N TYR A 100 13.67 5.75 -9.81
CA TYR A 100 12.30 6.07 -10.17
C TYR A 100 12.27 6.72 -11.55
N ASP A 101 11.11 6.68 -12.18
CA ASP A 101 10.90 7.23 -13.51
C ASP A 101 10.06 8.51 -13.45
N SER A 102 9.64 8.99 -14.63
CA SER A 102 8.88 10.25 -14.75
C SER A 102 7.38 10.09 -14.53
N ARG A 103 6.90 8.88 -14.23
CA ARG A 103 5.45 8.68 -14.01
C ARG A 103 4.96 9.42 -12.78
N LYS A 104 3.67 9.75 -12.80
CA LYS A 104 3.01 10.47 -11.70
C LYS A 104 3.25 9.77 -10.36
N PHE A 105 3.64 10.54 -9.36
CA PHE A 105 3.93 10.10 -7.99
C PHE A 105 5.18 9.21 -7.83
N SER A 106 5.90 8.86 -8.89
CA SER A 106 7.08 8.00 -8.77
C SER A 106 8.12 8.58 -7.83
N ARG A 107 8.39 9.88 -7.94
CA ARG A 107 9.35 10.57 -7.06
C ARG A 107 8.87 10.56 -5.62
N GLU A 108 7.62 10.90 -5.38
CA GLU A 108 7.03 10.97 -4.04
C GLU A 108 7.07 9.60 -3.36
N PHE A 109 6.73 8.55 -4.08
CA PHE A 109 6.81 7.18 -3.56
C PHE A 109 8.25 6.74 -3.30
N ALA A 110 9.18 7.11 -4.17
CA ALA A 110 10.60 6.82 -3.98
C ALA A 110 11.14 7.50 -2.71
N MET A 111 10.80 8.77 -2.50
CA MET A 111 11.23 9.51 -1.31
C MET A 111 10.59 8.97 -0.05
N PHE A 112 9.33 8.56 -0.10
CA PHE A 112 8.65 7.94 1.03
C PHE A 112 9.28 6.59 1.39
N THR A 113 9.60 5.78 0.38
CA THR A 113 10.32 4.51 0.56
C THR A 113 11.68 4.75 1.23
N ALA A 114 12.42 5.76 0.76
CA ALA A 114 13.72 6.11 1.34
C ALA A 114 13.59 6.50 2.81
N LYS A 115 12.55 7.24 3.19
CA LYS A 115 12.29 7.63 4.58
C LYS A 115 12.08 6.40 5.47
N ILE A 116 11.35 5.41 4.99
CA ILE A 116 11.09 4.19 5.76
C ILE A 116 12.37 3.37 5.92
N PHE A 117 13.16 3.22 4.86
CA PHE A 117 14.48 2.57 4.97
C PHE A 117 15.36 3.29 5.98
N SER A 118 15.42 4.61 5.92
CA SER A 118 16.21 5.43 6.85
C SER A 118 15.75 5.25 8.29
N ALA A 119 14.43 5.22 8.51
CA ALA A 119 13.87 4.97 9.85
C ALA A 119 14.25 3.58 10.37
N ASN A 120 14.50 2.63 9.49
CA ASN A 120 15.00 1.29 9.82
C ASN A 120 16.53 1.22 9.87
N LYS A 121 17.22 2.35 9.81
CA LYS A 121 18.70 2.45 9.83
C LYS A 121 19.35 1.73 8.64
N ILE A 122 18.67 1.70 7.51
CA ILE A 122 19.19 1.15 6.25
C ILE A 122 19.65 2.32 5.40
N LYS A 123 20.93 2.32 5.03
CA LYS A 123 21.50 3.35 4.16
C LYS A 123 20.85 3.26 2.78
N THR A 124 20.36 4.38 2.26
CA THR A 124 19.59 4.39 1.02
C THR A 124 20.13 5.42 0.04
N PHE A 125 20.33 5.00 -1.19
CA PHE A 125 20.72 5.86 -2.30
C PHE A 125 19.52 6.04 -3.22
N VAL A 126 19.17 7.29 -3.53
CA VAL A 126 18.06 7.61 -4.44
C VAL A 126 18.65 8.25 -5.69
N PHE A 127 18.34 7.70 -6.84
CA PHE A 127 18.84 8.17 -8.13
C PHE A 127 17.85 9.03 -8.89
#